data_f6d0d10afd8d22b00c1eed3548e6ad1a
#
_entry.id   f6d0d10afd8d22b00c1eed3548e6ad1a
#
_cell.length_a   1.000
_cell.length_b   1.000
_cell.length_c   1.000
_cell.angle_alpha   90.00
_cell.angle_beta   90.00
_cell.angle_gamma   90.00
#
_symmetry.space_group_name_H-M   'P 1'
#
loop_
_entity.id
_entity.type
_entity.pdbx_description
1 polymer ?
#
loop_
_entity_poly.entity_id
_entity_poly.type
_entity_poly.pdbx_seq_one_letter_code
_entity_poly.pdbx_strand_id
1 'polypeptide(L)'
;MNGNTRTKRSLKNMQTALLFYIINLVLAFISRKVFIDHLGIEVLGLNTTATNILGFLNIAELGIGSAISYTLYHPLFEKDRQMVNEIVSVQGWLYRKVAYVMILGACILIFFFPLIFKKMELPMWYAYASFIVLLVSSLFGYFINYRQIVLIADQKEYKVTYCVQGGKTLKYILQIIAIMWLMHGYVYWLVIELLVSFIIACALNVIIKKEYFWLNTYPSKGKLLRKKYPEIITKTKQLFFHRIAAFVLSQTSPLIIYAYASLTLVAIYGNYMLIIGGITLFVNSCFNGMSAGIGNLVAEGNKAKIKSFYWEMVAVRYWFASILCFSLFMLTNSFVSLWVGEKYILPQSTFILLLIYVFIVCTRVHDLFIAAFGMYQDIWAPALEAGINIGCSILLGYYWGLNGIIGGVILSLLLIIFCWKPYFLFRSVSYTHLTLPTTSRV
;
A
#
# COMPACT_ATOMS: atom_id res chain seq x y z
N MET A 1 22.83 22.59 3.76
CA MET A 1 21.41 22.94 4.05
C MET A 1 21.27 23.06 5.56
N ASN A 2 20.75 24.21 6.05
CA ASN A 2 20.54 24.42 7.49
C ASN A 2 19.54 23.41 8.04
N GLY A 3 19.81 22.83 9.23
CA GLY A 3 18.93 21.83 9.87
C GLY A 3 17.46 22.29 9.98
N ASN A 4 17.25 23.57 10.22
CA ASN A 4 15.92 24.21 10.26
C ASN A 4 15.09 24.05 8.96
N THR A 5 15.72 24.01 7.79
CA THR A 5 15.01 23.82 6.51
C THR A 5 14.56 22.38 6.28
N ARG A 6 15.31 21.38 6.76
CA ARG A 6 14.94 19.96 6.67
C ARG A 6 13.76 19.63 7.57
N THR A 7 13.80 20.07 8.82
CA THR A 7 12.70 19.87 9.77
C THR A 7 11.42 20.54 9.27
N LYS A 8 11.50 21.76 8.74
CA LYS A 8 10.36 22.47 8.17
C LYS A 8 9.75 21.73 6.96
N ARG A 9 10.57 21.16 6.08
CA ARG A 9 10.08 20.36 4.94
C ARG A 9 9.44 19.05 5.40
N SER A 10 10.06 18.35 6.35
CA SER A 10 9.49 17.12 6.91
C SER A 10 8.14 17.36 7.57
N LEU A 11 8.01 18.42 8.36
CA LEU A 11 6.75 18.83 8.98
C LEU A 11 5.69 19.16 7.91
N LYS A 12 6.07 19.88 6.87
CA LYS A 12 5.17 20.22 5.76
C LYS A 12 4.70 18.96 5.01
N ASN A 13 5.60 18.01 4.74
CA ASN A 13 5.23 16.72 4.13
C ASN A 13 4.20 15.99 4.98
N MET A 14 4.43 15.90 6.30
CA MET A 14 3.52 15.22 7.22
C MET A 14 2.15 15.91 7.29
N GLN A 15 2.11 17.22 7.47
CA GLN A 15 0.86 17.99 7.54
C GLN A 15 0.04 17.86 6.25
N THR A 16 0.72 17.98 5.10
CA THR A 16 0.06 17.86 3.79
C THR A 16 -0.49 16.45 3.58
N ALA A 17 0.28 15.42 3.91
CA ALA A 17 -0.16 14.04 3.79
C ALA A 17 -1.38 13.75 4.67
N LEU A 18 -1.37 14.21 5.94
CA LEU A 18 -2.47 14.02 6.88
C LEU A 18 -3.74 14.74 6.43
N LEU A 19 -3.62 16.00 5.99
CA LEU A 19 -4.75 16.78 5.51
C LEU A 19 -5.46 16.07 4.35
N PHE A 20 -4.70 15.73 3.30
CA PHE A 20 -5.28 15.05 2.14
C PHE A 20 -5.77 13.64 2.45
N TYR A 21 -5.15 12.95 3.41
CA TYR A 21 -5.63 11.66 3.86
C TYR A 21 -7.05 11.76 4.44
N ILE A 22 -7.28 12.72 5.34
CA ILE A 22 -8.60 12.92 5.96
C ILE A 22 -9.63 13.31 4.89
N ILE A 23 -9.30 14.28 4.03
CA ILE A 23 -10.19 14.72 2.94
C ILE A 23 -10.55 13.54 2.01
N ASN A 24 -9.56 12.80 1.54
CA ASN A 24 -9.80 11.69 0.63
C ASN A 24 -10.51 10.50 1.29
N LEU A 25 -10.32 10.29 2.60
CA LEU A 25 -11.05 9.28 3.35
C LEU A 25 -12.54 9.62 3.42
N VAL A 26 -12.89 10.84 3.78
CA VAL A 26 -14.28 11.30 3.80
C VAL A 26 -14.92 11.20 2.41
N LEU A 27 -14.22 11.68 1.38
CA LEU A 27 -14.70 11.59 0.01
C LEU A 27 -14.84 10.14 -0.48
N ALA A 28 -13.99 9.23 -0.03
CA ALA A 28 -14.12 7.80 -0.35
C ALA A 28 -15.40 7.20 0.22
N PHE A 29 -15.79 7.57 1.45
CA PHE A 29 -17.06 7.15 2.05
C PHE A 29 -18.26 7.69 1.26
N ILE A 30 -18.25 8.98 0.93
CA ILE A 30 -19.33 9.61 0.15
C ILE A 30 -19.39 9.01 -1.26
N SER A 31 -18.28 8.94 -1.96
CA SER A 31 -18.18 8.37 -3.30
C SER A 31 -18.69 6.94 -3.36
N ARG A 32 -18.36 6.13 -2.35
CA ARG A 32 -18.75 4.73 -2.29
C ARG A 32 -20.28 4.58 -2.10
N LYS A 33 -20.88 5.42 -1.25
CA LYS A 33 -22.34 5.46 -1.09
C LYS A 33 -23.04 5.85 -2.39
N VAL A 34 -22.64 6.97 -2.99
CA VAL A 34 -23.20 7.45 -4.26
C VAL A 34 -23.06 6.39 -5.36
N PHE A 35 -21.91 5.70 -5.41
CA PHE A 35 -21.65 4.64 -6.37
C PHE A 35 -22.63 3.45 -6.20
N ILE A 36 -22.85 3.01 -4.95
CA ILE A 36 -23.77 1.90 -4.64
C ILE A 36 -25.22 2.30 -4.96
N ASP A 37 -25.64 3.51 -4.58
CA ASP A 37 -27.02 3.96 -4.72
C ASP A 37 -27.43 4.17 -6.19
N HIS A 38 -26.51 4.58 -7.08
CA HIS A 38 -26.81 4.93 -8.47
C HIS A 38 -26.34 3.90 -9.50
N LEU A 39 -25.22 3.22 -9.25
CA LEU A 39 -24.62 2.27 -10.20
C LEU A 39 -24.74 0.81 -9.74
N GLY A 40 -25.06 0.60 -8.48
CA GLY A 40 -25.18 -0.71 -7.89
C GLY A 40 -23.87 -1.26 -7.32
N ILE A 41 -24.03 -2.20 -6.40
CA ILE A 41 -22.91 -2.78 -5.65
C ILE A 41 -22.03 -3.70 -6.50
N GLU A 42 -22.59 -4.34 -7.52
CA GLU A 42 -21.86 -5.25 -8.40
C GLU A 42 -20.81 -4.50 -9.23
N VAL A 43 -21.15 -3.31 -9.75
CA VAL A 43 -20.19 -2.43 -10.47
C VAL A 43 -19.07 -2.00 -9.55
N LEU A 44 -19.36 -1.71 -8.27
CA LEU A 44 -18.33 -1.39 -7.27
C LEU A 44 -17.41 -2.60 -7.01
N GLY A 45 -17.98 -3.79 -6.90
CA GLY A 45 -17.23 -5.04 -6.75
C GLY A 45 -16.33 -5.32 -7.96
N LEU A 46 -16.85 -5.07 -9.17
CA LEU A 46 -16.08 -5.17 -10.41
C LEU A 46 -14.87 -4.24 -10.41
N ASN A 47 -15.07 -2.96 -10.09
CA ASN A 47 -13.98 -1.99 -10.04
C ASN A 47 -12.95 -2.34 -8.96
N THR A 48 -13.39 -2.84 -7.81
CA THR A 48 -12.51 -3.34 -6.74
C THR A 48 -11.69 -4.52 -7.24
N THR A 49 -12.32 -5.50 -7.89
CA THR A 49 -11.64 -6.68 -8.45
C THR A 49 -10.66 -6.28 -9.55
N ALA A 50 -11.05 -5.40 -10.48
CA ALA A 50 -10.18 -4.88 -11.54
C ALA A 50 -8.94 -4.16 -10.95
N THR A 51 -9.14 -3.36 -9.90
CA THR A 51 -8.03 -2.68 -9.19
C THR A 51 -7.08 -3.68 -8.55
N ASN A 52 -7.58 -4.75 -7.93
CA ASN A 52 -6.73 -5.79 -7.32
C ASN A 52 -5.99 -6.61 -8.37
N ILE A 53 -6.63 -6.95 -9.49
CA ILE A 53 -5.95 -7.62 -10.64
C ILE A 53 -4.82 -6.73 -11.16
N LEU A 54 -5.07 -5.43 -11.33
CA LEU A 54 -4.05 -4.47 -11.74
C LEU A 54 -2.93 -4.37 -10.70
N GLY A 55 -3.26 -4.43 -9.41
CA GLY A 55 -2.29 -4.49 -8.32
C GLY A 55 -1.30 -5.65 -8.49
N PHE A 56 -1.76 -6.84 -8.89
CA PHE A 56 -0.87 -7.97 -9.19
C PHE A 56 0.07 -7.72 -10.36
N LEU A 57 -0.36 -7.00 -11.38
CA LEU A 57 0.52 -6.61 -12.49
C LEU A 57 1.61 -5.63 -12.02
N ASN A 58 1.32 -4.83 -11.00
CA ASN A 58 2.26 -3.86 -10.40
C ASN A 58 3.31 -4.51 -9.49
N ILE A 59 3.26 -5.82 -9.23
CA ILE A 59 4.21 -6.51 -8.35
C ILE A 59 5.67 -6.31 -8.77
N ALA A 60 5.90 -6.17 -10.09
CA ALA A 60 7.23 -5.95 -10.65
C ALA A 60 7.87 -4.60 -10.25
N GLU A 61 7.08 -3.64 -9.76
CA GLU A 61 7.56 -2.34 -9.27
C GLU A 61 8.08 -2.41 -7.83
N LEU A 62 7.70 -3.44 -7.06
CA LEU A 62 8.02 -3.51 -5.64
C LEU A 62 9.52 -3.33 -5.37
N GLY A 63 9.84 -2.27 -4.65
CA GLY A 63 11.20 -1.95 -4.23
C GLY A 63 11.98 -1.01 -5.16
N ILE A 64 11.64 -0.86 -6.45
CA ILE A 64 12.39 -0.01 -7.39
C ILE A 64 12.44 1.45 -6.90
N GLY A 65 11.27 2.05 -6.60
CA GLY A 65 11.19 3.43 -6.16
C GLY A 65 12.02 3.70 -4.90
N SER A 66 11.97 2.81 -3.91
CA SER A 66 12.74 2.96 -2.66
C SER A 66 14.24 2.79 -2.87
N ALA A 67 14.67 1.86 -3.73
CA ALA A 67 16.07 1.67 -4.08
C ALA A 67 16.64 2.91 -4.77
N ILE A 68 15.90 3.47 -5.72
CA ILE A 68 16.28 4.71 -6.44
C ILE A 68 16.33 5.90 -5.49
N SER A 69 15.31 6.11 -4.62
CA SER A 69 15.32 7.20 -3.63
C SER A 69 16.58 7.16 -2.76
N TYR A 70 16.93 5.97 -2.27
CA TYR A 70 18.12 5.79 -1.46
C TYR A 70 19.41 6.17 -2.23
N THR A 71 19.54 5.72 -3.47
CA THR A 71 20.72 6.00 -4.30
C THR A 71 20.80 7.50 -4.68
N LEU A 72 19.69 8.23 -4.69
CA LEU A 72 19.64 9.66 -4.99
C LEU A 72 20.04 10.57 -3.83
N TYR A 73 20.03 10.11 -2.56
CA TYR A 73 20.30 10.99 -1.41
C TYR A 73 21.66 11.64 -1.46
N HIS A 74 22.71 10.87 -1.75
CA HIS A 74 24.10 11.37 -1.78
C HIS A 74 24.33 12.35 -2.94
N PRO A 75 24.00 12.02 -4.21
CA PRO A 75 24.21 12.96 -5.33
C PRO A 75 23.35 14.23 -5.23
N LEU A 76 22.16 14.15 -4.63
CA LEU A 76 21.36 15.36 -4.36
C LEU A 76 22.00 16.25 -3.29
N PHE A 77 22.62 15.64 -2.27
CA PHE A 77 23.36 16.39 -1.25
C PHE A 77 24.60 17.10 -1.81
N GLU A 78 25.37 16.40 -2.66
CA GLU A 78 26.55 16.94 -3.33
C GLU A 78 26.21 17.86 -4.52
N LYS A 79 24.93 17.93 -4.91
CA LYS A 79 24.45 18.67 -6.08
C LYS A 79 25.04 18.17 -7.41
N ASP A 80 25.42 16.90 -7.46
CA ASP A 80 25.87 16.23 -8.69
C ASP A 80 24.70 15.96 -9.63
N ARG A 81 24.44 16.95 -10.51
CA ARG A 81 23.35 16.90 -11.48
C ARG A 81 23.53 15.77 -12.50
N GLN A 82 24.77 15.45 -12.86
CA GLN A 82 25.03 14.40 -13.83
C GLN A 82 24.66 13.03 -13.27
N MET A 83 25.12 12.73 -12.04
CA MET A 83 24.80 11.47 -11.37
C MET A 83 23.29 11.32 -11.11
N VAL A 84 22.59 12.40 -10.73
CA VAL A 84 21.13 12.39 -10.60
C VAL A 84 20.45 12.07 -11.93
N ASN A 85 20.86 12.70 -13.04
CA ASN A 85 20.31 12.43 -14.37
C ASN A 85 20.51 10.98 -14.80
N GLU A 86 21.69 10.40 -14.53
CA GLU A 86 22.02 9.01 -14.83
C GLU A 86 21.15 8.04 -14.03
N ILE A 87 21.03 8.24 -12.70
CA ILE A 87 20.22 7.38 -11.82
C ILE A 87 18.73 7.43 -12.23
N VAL A 88 18.18 8.61 -12.49
CA VAL A 88 16.78 8.76 -12.93
C VAL A 88 16.57 8.18 -14.33
N SER A 89 17.60 8.18 -15.18
CA SER A 89 17.55 7.50 -16.48
C SER A 89 17.47 5.97 -16.34
N VAL A 90 18.20 5.39 -15.36
CA VAL A 90 18.09 3.97 -15.00
C VAL A 90 16.67 3.65 -14.51
N GLN A 91 16.09 4.49 -13.65
CA GLN A 91 14.71 4.33 -13.20
C GLN A 91 13.72 4.36 -14.35
N GLY A 92 13.83 5.35 -15.23
CA GLY A 92 12.95 5.45 -16.41
C GLY A 92 13.03 4.21 -17.31
N TRP A 93 14.21 3.61 -17.45
CA TRP A 93 14.38 2.36 -18.16
C TRP A 93 13.73 1.17 -17.44
N LEU A 94 13.90 1.05 -16.11
CA LEU A 94 13.24 0.01 -15.29
C LEU A 94 11.71 0.14 -15.35
N TYR A 95 11.19 1.34 -15.19
CA TYR A 95 9.76 1.60 -15.21
C TYR A 95 9.13 1.29 -16.58
N ARG A 96 9.81 1.60 -17.68
CA ARG A 96 9.35 1.16 -19.00
C ARG A 96 9.29 -0.36 -19.13
N LYS A 97 10.26 -1.10 -18.56
CA LYS A 97 10.19 -2.56 -18.53
C LYS A 97 9.01 -3.08 -17.71
N VAL A 98 8.79 -2.50 -16.53
CA VAL A 98 7.60 -2.82 -15.71
C VAL A 98 6.32 -2.54 -16.50
N ALA A 99 6.21 -1.37 -17.14
CA ALA A 99 5.06 -1.02 -17.97
C ALA A 99 4.81 -2.03 -19.11
N TYR A 100 5.85 -2.47 -19.81
CA TYR A 100 5.72 -3.50 -20.86
C TYR A 100 5.28 -4.86 -20.30
N VAL A 101 5.81 -5.27 -19.14
CA VAL A 101 5.36 -6.50 -18.45
C VAL A 101 3.90 -6.38 -18.03
N MET A 102 3.49 -5.21 -17.53
CA MET A 102 2.09 -4.95 -17.18
C MET A 102 1.17 -5.01 -18.41
N ILE A 103 1.55 -4.38 -19.51
CA ILE A 103 0.77 -4.40 -20.76
C ILE A 103 0.64 -5.84 -21.27
N LEU A 104 1.74 -6.59 -21.31
CA LEU A 104 1.72 -8.00 -21.74
C LEU A 104 0.82 -8.84 -20.82
N GLY A 105 0.99 -8.72 -19.51
CA GLY A 105 0.15 -9.41 -18.53
C GLY A 105 -1.33 -9.01 -18.65
N ALA A 106 -1.60 -7.73 -18.88
CA ALA A 106 -2.96 -7.23 -19.10
C ALA A 106 -3.59 -7.82 -20.38
N CYS A 107 -2.85 -7.90 -21.48
CA CYS A 107 -3.34 -8.53 -22.72
C CYS A 107 -3.70 -10.01 -22.51
N ILE A 108 -2.86 -10.74 -21.76
CA ILE A 108 -3.14 -12.13 -21.40
C ILE A 108 -4.39 -12.23 -20.52
N LEU A 109 -4.52 -11.39 -19.50
CA LEU A 109 -5.67 -11.40 -18.60
C LEU A 109 -6.97 -11.03 -19.29
N ILE A 110 -6.96 -10.04 -20.18
CA ILE A 110 -8.13 -9.63 -20.99
C ILE A 110 -8.65 -10.80 -21.82
N PHE A 111 -7.79 -11.63 -22.37
CA PHE A 111 -8.18 -12.84 -23.09
C PHE A 111 -8.97 -13.82 -22.21
N PHE A 112 -8.61 -13.91 -20.92
CA PHE A 112 -9.29 -14.77 -19.95
C PHE A 112 -10.49 -14.13 -19.25
N PHE A 113 -10.83 -12.88 -19.53
CA PHE A 113 -11.97 -12.18 -18.87
C PHE A 113 -13.29 -12.91 -18.98
N PRO A 114 -13.69 -13.53 -20.12
CA PRO A 114 -14.93 -14.31 -20.21
C PRO A 114 -14.96 -15.48 -19.21
N LEU A 115 -13.80 -16.06 -18.89
CA LEU A 115 -13.69 -17.12 -17.91
C LEU A 115 -13.66 -16.56 -16.48
N ILE A 116 -12.89 -15.49 -16.25
CA ILE A 116 -12.76 -14.85 -14.94
C ILE A 116 -14.10 -14.26 -14.48
N PHE A 117 -14.79 -13.53 -15.33
CA PHE A 117 -16.04 -12.83 -15.03
C PHE A 117 -17.30 -13.61 -15.42
N LYS A 118 -17.21 -14.95 -15.55
CA LYS A 118 -18.35 -15.81 -15.91
C LYS A 118 -19.56 -15.67 -14.97
N LYS A 119 -19.34 -15.35 -13.69
CA LYS A 119 -20.40 -15.19 -12.67
C LYS A 119 -20.97 -13.77 -12.60
N MET A 120 -20.49 -12.85 -13.45
CA MET A 120 -20.93 -11.46 -13.48
C MET A 120 -22.27 -11.34 -14.21
N GLU A 121 -23.20 -10.61 -13.61
CA GLU A 121 -24.52 -10.33 -14.23
C GLU A 121 -24.47 -9.10 -15.14
N LEU A 122 -23.45 -8.25 -14.98
CA LEU A 122 -23.25 -7.05 -15.78
C LEU A 122 -22.79 -7.39 -17.22
N PRO A 123 -23.10 -6.55 -18.21
CA PRO A 123 -22.56 -6.67 -19.55
C PRO A 123 -21.02 -6.66 -19.55
N MET A 124 -20.40 -7.54 -20.33
CA MET A 124 -18.93 -7.77 -20.32
C MET A 124 -18.10 -6.51 -20.61
N TRP A 125 -18.65 -5.54 -21.35
CA TRP A 125 -17.96 -4.30 -21.65
C TRP A 125 -17.59 -3.50 -20.38
N TYR A 126 -18.37 -3.64 -19.28
CA TYR A 126 -18.02 -3.03 -18.00
C TYR A 126 -16.67 -3.52 -17.49
N ALA A 127 -16.39 -4.82 -17.56
CA ALA A 127 -15.12 -5.40 -17.12
C ALA A 127 -13.96 -4.94 -18.00
N TYR A 128 -14.11 -4.97 -19.32
CA TYR A 128 -13.10 -4.50 -20.25
C TYR A 128 -12.80 -3.01 -20.07
N ALA A 129 -13.84 -2.18 -20.05
CA ALA A 129 -13.69 -0.73 -19.98
C ALA A 129 -13.04 -0.29 -18.66
N SER A 130 -13.51 -0.81 -17.51
CA SER A 130 -12.92 -0.48 -16.19
C SER A 130 -11.46 -0.88 -16.12
N PHE A 131 -11.14 -2.10 -16.55
CA PHE A 131 -9.76 -2.59 -16.47
C PHE A 131 -8.81 -1.81 -17.39
N ILE A 132 -9.21 -1.54 -18.64
CA ILE A 132 -8.41 -0.77 -19.60
C ILE A 132 -8.19 0.66 -19.11
N VAL A 133 -9.23 1.33 -18.61
CA VAL A 133 -9.12 2.70 -18.09
C VAL A 133 -8.19 2.75 -16.89
N LEU A 134 -8.32 1.82 -15.93
CA LEU A 134 -7.45 1.75 -14.77
C LEU A 134 -6.01 1.41 -15.16
N LEU A 135 -5.80 0.51 -16.11
CA LEU A 135 -4.48 0.17 -16.64
C LEU A 135 -3.81 1.40 -17.27
N VAL A 136 -4.49 2.08 -18.19
CA VAL A 136 -3.93 3.27 -18.87
C VAL A 136 -3.63 4.37 -17.85
N SER A 137 -4.52 4.60 -16.89
CA SER A 137 -4.30 5.58 -15.80
C SER A 137 -3.06 5.25 -14.98
N SER A 138 -2.80 3.97 -14.68
CA SER A 138 -1.61 3.55 -13.94
C SER A 138 -0.32 3.71 -14.78
N LEU A 139 -0.39 3.48 -16.10
CA LEU A 139 0.75 3.58 -17.00
C LEU A 139 1.32 5.01 -17.08
N PHE A 140 0.52 6.05 -16.83
CA PHE A 140 1.04 7.42 -16.75
C PHE A 140 2.11 7.57 -15.66
N GLY A 141 2.00 6.83 -14.55
CA GLY A 141 3.03 6.78 -13.51
C GLY A 141 4.38 6.30 -14.02
N TYR A 142 4.38 5.28 -14.88
CA TYR A 142 5.60 4.66 -15.40
C TYR A 142 6.22 5.41 -16.57
N PHE A 143 5.43 5.94 -17.47
CA PHE A 143 5.94 6.61 -18.66
C PHE A 143 6.23 8.10 -18.45
N ILE A 144 5.42 8.80 -17.64
CA ILE A 144 5.47 10.25 -17.50
C ILE A 144 6.06 10.65 -16.15
N ASN A 145 5.55 10.08 -15.05
CA ASN A 145 5.79 10.58 -13.69
C ASN A 145 6.99 9.94 -12.98
N TYR A 146 7.76 9.04 -13.61
CA TYR A 146 8.91 8.40 -12.96
C TYR A 146 9.92 9.40 -12.36
N ARG A 147 10.02 10.63 -12.93
CA ARG A 147 10.90 11.70 -12.44
C ARG A 147 10.50 12.28 -11.08
N GLN A 148 9.27 12.03 -10.58
CA GLN A 148 8.79 12.52 -9.28
C GLN A 148 9.66 12.06 -8.12
N ILE A 149 10.42 10.97 -8.30
CA ILE A 149 11.32 10.41 -7.30
C ILE A 149 12.36 11.43 -6.82
N VAL A 150 12.76 12.37 -7.68
CA VAL A 150 13.72 13.43 -7.30
C VAL A 150 13.11 14.38 -6.27
N LEU A 151 11.81 14.73 -6.42
CA LEU A 151 11.08 15.53 -5.43
C LEU A 151 10.99 14.81 -4.08
N ILE A 152 10.74 13.48 -4.11
CA ILE A 152 10.65 12.64 -2.91
C ILE A 152 12.01 12.58 -2.22
N ALA A 153 13.07 12.28 -2.96
CA ALA A 153 14.43 12.19 -2.44
C ALA A 153 14.96 13.55 -1.92
N ASP A 154 14.56 14.69 -2.52
CA ASP A 154 14.90 16.06 -2.07
C ASP A 154 13.97 16.58 -0.95
N GLN A 155 13.19 15.70 -0.30
CA GLN A 155 12.26 16.05 0.78
C GLN A 155 11.19 17.08 0.38
N LYS A 156 10.86 17.18 -0.90
CA LYS A 156 9.79 18.03 -1.46
C LYS A 156 8.54 17.21 -1.81
N GLU A 157 8.32 16.10 -1.12
CA GLU A 157 7.20 15.17 -1.35
C GLU A 157 5.83 15.86 -1.22
N TYR A 158 5.73 16.92 -0.41
CA TYR A 158 4.51 17.72 -0.31
C TYR A 158 4.02 18.26 -1.67
N LYS A 159 4.93 18.54 -2.63
CA LYS A 159 4.54 18.99 -3.99
C LYS A 159 3.91 17.85 -4.78
N VAL A 160 4.43 16.62 -4.64
CA VAL A 160 3.85 15.42 -5.23
C VAL A 160 2.48 15.15 -4.60
N THR A 161 2.39 15.24 -3.27
CA THR A 161 1.14 15.05 -2.53
C THR A 161 0.07 16.05 -2.92
N TYR A 162 0.39 17.35 -3.03
CA TYR A 162 -0.56 18.36 -3.52
C TYR A 162 -1.11 18.00 -4.91
N CYS A 163 -0.25 17.59 -5.83
CA CYS A 163 -0.67 17.28 -7.19
C CYS A 163 -1.48 15.96 -7.26
N VAL A 164 -0.95 14.88 -6.67
CA VAL A 164 -1.55 13.55 -6.77
C VAL A 164 -2.80 13.44 -5.89
N GLN A 165 -2.69 13.81 -4.61
CA GLN A 165 -3.81 13.68 -3.68
C GLN A 165 -4.87 14.76 -3.91
N GLY A 166 -4.46 15.99 -4.26
CA GLY A 166 -5.39 17.05 -4.67
C GLY A 166 -6.13 16.71 -5.97
N GLY A 167 -5.41 16.13 -6.94
CA GLY A 167 -6.04 15.60 -8.15
C GLY A 167 -7.01 14.46 -7.86
N LYS A 168 -6.69 13.57 -6.91
CA LYS A 168 -7.59 12.51 -6.44
C LYS A 168 -8.85 13.08 -5.77
N THR A 169 -8.70 14.13 -4.96
CA THR A 169 -9.83 14.87 -4.38
C THR A 169 -10.75 15.42 -5.45
N LEU A 170 -10.17 16.13 -6.44
CA LEU A 170 -10.94 16.67 -7.58
C LEU A 170 -11.63 15.55 -8.36
N LYS A 171 -10.95 14.45 -8.60
CA LYS A 171 -11.50 13.27 -9.27
C LYS A 171 -12.72 12.73 -8.54
N TYR A 172 -12.66 12.52 -7.24
CA TYR A 172 -13.80 12.06 -6.45
C TYR A 172 -15.00 13.01 -6.57
N ILE A 173 -14.76 14.32 -6.46
CA ILE A 173 -15.83 15.33 -6.57
C ILE A 173 -16.49 15.27 -7.95
N LEU A 174 -15.69 15.27 -9.02
CA LEU A 174 -16.22 15.21 -10.39
C LEU A 174 -16.95 13.88 -10.67
N GLN A 175 -16.44 12.75 -10.17
CA GLN A 175 -17.07 11.44 -10.30
C GLN A 175 -18.40 11.36 -9.55
N ILE A 176 -18.47 11.90 -8.32
CA ILE A 176 -19.73 12.00 -7.56
C ILE A 176 -20.76 12.81 -8.33
N ILE A 177 -20.39 14.00 -8.82
CA ILE A 177 -21.27 14.86 -9.63
C ILE A 177 -21.75 14.12 -10.88
N ALA A 178 -20.85 13.47 -11.59
CA ALA A 178 -21.19 12.76 -12.83
C ALA A 178 -22.16 11.60 -12.59
N ILE A 179 -21.96 10.82 -11.52
CA ILE A 179 -22.84 9.70 -11.18
C ILE A 179 -24.24 10.19 -10.78
N MET A 180 -24.33 11.28 -10.01
CA MET A 180 -25.61 11.79 -9.50
C MET A 180 -26.49 12.45 -10.57
N TRP A 181 -25.86 13.13 -11.54
CA TRP A 181 -26.62 14.04 -12.44
C TRP A 181 -26.59 13.65 -13.93
N LEU A 182 -25.70 12.74 -14.34
CA LEU A 182 -25.59 12.37 -15.76
C LEU A 182 -26.22 11.00 -16.06
N MET A 183 -26.91 10.91 -17.19
CA MET A 183 -27.67 9.73 -17.60
C MET A 183 -26.83 8.45 -17.75
N HIS A 184 -25.55 8.59 -18.12
CA HIS A 184 -24.59 7.49 -18.27
C HIS A 184 -23.46 7.63 -17.24
N GLY A 185 -23.79 7.77 -15.95
CA GLY A 185 -22.87 8.07 -14.86
C GLY A 185 -21.60 7.23 -14.84
N TYR A 186 -21.71 5.91 -15.17
CA TYR A 186 -20.55 5.03 -15.21
C TYR A 186 -19.57 5.34 -16.34
N VAL A 187 -20.05 5.67 -17.53
CA VAL A 187 -19.20 6.06 -18.67
C VAL A 187 -18.44 7.34 -18.33
N TYR A 188 -19.14 8.33 -17.79
CA TYR A 188 -18.49 9.58 -17.34
C TYR A 188 -17.51 9.35 -16.20
N TRP A 189 -17.81 8.42 -15.28
CA TRP A 189 -16.88 8.01 -14.24
C TRP A 189 -15.56 7.48 -14.83
N LEU A 190 -15.63 6.62 -15.84
CA LEU A 190 -14.45 6.09 -16.55
C LEU A 190 -13.69 7.19 -17.29
N VAL A 191 -14.39 8.09 -17.98
CA VAL A 191 -13.78 9.21 -18.70
C VAL A 191 -13.05 10.15 -17.72
N ILE A 192 -13.68 10.49 -16.59
CA ILE A 192 -13.08 11.34 -15.56
C ILE A 192 -11.85 10.64 -14.95
N GLU A 193 -11.91 9.31 -14.71
CA GLU A 193 -10.79 8.52 -14.22
C GLU A 193 -9.55 8.70 -15.11
N LEU A 194 -9.73 8.58 -16.42
CA LEU A 194 -8.65 8.70 -17.41
C LEU A 194 -8.17 10.14 -17.54
N LEU A 195 -9.08 11.11 -17.74
CA LEU A 195 -8.74 12.50 -17.98
C LEU A 195 -8.04 13.13 -16.78
N VAL A 196 -8.56 12.93 -15.57
CA VAL A 196 -7.94 13.51 -14.37
C VAL A 196 -6.58 12.86 -14.11
N SER A 197 -6.43 11.55 -14.32
CA SER A 197 -5.13 10.89 -14.19
C SER A 197 -4.10 11.43 -15.19
N PHE A 198 -4.52 11.75 -16.40
CA PHE A 198 -3.65 12.40 -17.40
C PHE A 198 -3.30 13.84 -16.98
N ILE A 199 -4.28 14.61 -16.52
CA ILE A 199 -4.06 16.00 -16.03
C ILE A 199 -3.07 16.00 -14.85
N ILE A 200 -3.21 15.08 -13.90
CA ILE A 200 -2.29 14.91 -12.77
C ILE A 200 -0.87 14.62 -13.30
N ALA A 201 -0.74 13.73 -14.28
CA ALA A 201 0.54 13.39 -14.86
C ALA A 201 1.22 14.58 -15.54
N CYS A 202 0.46 15.37 -16.30
CA CYS A 202 0.94 16.61 -16.93
C CYS A 202 1.33 17.68 -15.91
N ALA A 203 0.47 17.94 -14.92
CA ALA A 203 0.71 18.93 -13.88
C ALA A 203 1.97 18.60 -13.07
N LEU A 204 2.15 17.32 -12.69
CA LEU A 204 3.34 16.88 -11.97
C LEU A 204 4.61 17.04 -12.82
N ASN A 205 4.55 16.74 -14.11
CA ASN A 205 5.68 16.94 -15.02
C ASN A 205 6.06 18.43 -15.16
N VAL A 206 5.06 19.34 -15.18
CA VAL A 206 5.29 20.81 -15.18
C VAL A 206 5.97 21.22 -13.88
N ILE A 207 5.51 20.74 -12.72
CA ILE A 207 6.11 21.02 -11.41
C ILE A 207 7.58 20.56 -11.37
N ILE A 208 7.85 19.35 -11.87
CA ILE A 208 9.21 18.80 -11.91
C ILE A 208 10.12 19.62 -12.82
N LYS A 209 9.66 20.01 -14.01
CA LYS A 209 10.42 20.85 -14.94
C LYS A 209 10.72 22.24 -14.36
N LYS A 210 9.77 22.85 -13.64
CA LYS A 210 9.96 24.12 -12.94
C LYS A 210 11.00 24.02 -11.83
N GLU A 211 10.98 22.93 -11.06
CA GLU A 211 11.84 22.76 -9.89
C GLU A 211 13.26 22.34 -10.29
N TYR A 212 13.35 21.48 -11.31
CA TYR A 212 14.61 20.89 -11.78
C TYR A 212 14.75 21.07 -13.29
N PHE A 213 14.91 22.32 -13.76
CA PHE A 213 15.07 22.66 -15.18
C PHE A 213 16.27 21.96 -15.82
N TRP A 214 17.27 21.57 -15.02
CA TRP A 214 18.47 20.84 -15.41
C TRP A 214 18.27 19.31 -15.51
N LEU A 215 17.12 18.78 -15.09
CA LEU A 215 16.86 17.33 -15.06
C LEU A 215 16.60 16.82 -16.48
N ASN A 216 17.65 16.34 -17.14
CA ASN A 216 17.59 15.73 -18.45
C ASN A 216 17.84 14.22 -18.35
N THR A 217 16.81 13.44 -18.63
CA THR A 217 16.85 11.98 -18.47
C THR A 217 16.72 11.27 -19.81
N TYR A 218 17.54 10.23 -19.99
CA TYR A 218 17.57 9.43 -21.21
C TYR A 218 17.34 7.95 -20.88
N PRO A 219 16.08 7.50 -20.72
CA PRO A 219 15.77 6.09 -20.40
C PRO A 219 16.31 5.08 -21.41
N SER A 220 16.54 5.46 -22.66
CA SER A 220 17.17 4.61 -23.69
C SER A 220 18.60 4.18 -23.30
N LYS A 221 19.34 5.04 -22.60
CA LYS A 221 20.69 4.76 -22.10
C LYS A 221 20.69 3.98 -20.78
N GLY A 222 19.52 3.78 -20.14
CA GLY A 222 19.39 3.18 -18.81
C GLY A 222 19.97 1.77 -18.72
N LYS A 223 19.90 0.95 -19.79
CA LYS A 223 20.51 -0.39 -19.84
C LYS A 223 22.04 -0.34 -19.70
N LEU A 224 22.69 0.66 -20.27
CA LEU A 224 24.13 0.88 -20.18
C LEU A 224 24.49 1.45 -18.79
N LEU A 225 23.77 2.48 -18.34
CA LEU A 225 23.97 3.16 -17.07
C LEU A 225 23.76 2.24 -15.85
N ARG A 226 22.88 1.24 -15.97
CA ARG A 226 22.68 0.22 -14.93
C ARG A 226 23.98 -0.48 -14.52
N LYS A 227 24.92 -0.67 -15.44
CA LYS A 227 26.20 -1.29 -15.13
C LYS A 227 27.06 -0.42 -14.20
N LYS A 228 26.90 0.91 -14.30
CA LYS A 228 27.59 1.88 -13.44
C LYS A 228 27.01 1.91 -12.01
N TYR A 229 25.72 1.56 -11.85
CA TYR A 229 24.98 1.58 -10.56
C TYR A 229 24.40 0.20 -10.21
N PRO A 230 25.24 -0.84 -9.99
CA PRO A 230 24.75 -2.21 -9.73
C PRO A 230 23.95 -2.32 -8.43
N GLU A 231 24.23 -1.43 -7.46
CA GLU A 231 23.57 -1.35 -6.17
C GLU A 231 22.03 -1.12 -6.29
N ILE A 232 21.56 -0.42 -7.32
CA ILE A 232 20.13 -0.19 -7.55
C ILE A 232 19.41 -1.53 -7.71
N ILE A 233 19.96 -2.44 -8.50
CA ILE A 233 19.36 -3.77 -8.75
C ILE A 233 19.43 -4.64 -7.50
N THR A 234 20.55 -4.63 -6.79
CA THR A 234 20.73 -5.41 -5.55
C THR A 234 19.74 -4.97 -4.48
N LYS A 235 19.63 -3.66 -4.24
CA LYS A 235 18.66 -3.09 -3.29
C LYS A 235 17.21 -3.33 -3.71
N THR A 236 16.90 -3.20 -5.02
CA THR A 236 15.55 -3.50 -5.52
C THR A 236 15.16 -4.93 -5.21
N LYS A 237 16.04 -5.92 -5.45
CA LYS A 237 15.78 -7.33 -5.12
C LYS A 237 15.54 -7.53 -3.62
N GLN A 238 16.36 -6.95 -2.75
CA GLN A 238 16.20 -7.07 -1.30
C GLN A 238 14.85 -6.48 -0.85
N LEU A 239 14.52 -5.27 -1.29
CA LEU A 239 13.27 -4.60 -0.94
C LEU A 239 12.03 -5.31 -1.50
N PHE A 240 12.15 -5.96 -2.67
CA PHE A 240 11.08 -6.75 -3.26
C PHE A 240 10.63 -7.88 -2.32
N PHE A 241 11.57 -8.67 -1.80
CA PHE A 241 11.23 -9.78 -0.89
C PHE A 241 10.57 -9.29 0.41
N HIS A 242 11.01 -8.16 0.97
CA HIS A 242 10.38 -7.61 2.16
C HIS A 242 8.96 -7.06 1.94
N ARG A 243 8.63 -6.65 0.71
CA ARG A 243 7.32 -6.06 0.40
C ARG A 243 6.28 -7.07 -0.11
N ILE A 244 6.73 -8.23 -0.59
CA ILE A 244 5.83 -9.20 -1.22
C ILE A 244 4.75 -9.71 -0.26
N ALA A 245 5.06 -9.96 1.00
CA ALA A 245 4.08 -10.44 1.98
C ALA A 245 2.98 -9.41 2.25
N ALA A 246 3.35 -8.16 2.50
CA ALA A 246 2.38 -7.08 2.70
C ALA A 246 1.50 -6.87 1.46
N PHE A 247 2.08 -7.03 0.27
CA PHE A 247 1.36 -6.98 -0.99
C PHE A 247 0.34 -8.12 -1.11
N VAL A 248 0.77 -9.35 -0.85
CA VAL A 248 -0.11 -10.52 -0.89
C VAL A 248 -1.28 -10.36 0.08
N LEU A 249 -1.02 -9.97 1.33
CA LEU A 249 -2.05 -9.73 2.34
C LEU A 249 -3.11 -8.70 1.90
N SER A 250 -2.69 -7.67 1.15
CA SER A 250 -3.60 -6.59 0.75
C SER A 250 -4.39 -6.87 -0.53
N GLN A 251 -3.84 -7.66 -1.47
CA GLN A 251 -4.41 -7.80 -2.81
C GLN A 251 -5.08 -9.16 -3.08
N THR A 252 -4.72 -10.22 -2.34
CA THR A 252 -5.23 -11.57 -2.65
C THR A 252 -6.65 -11.81 -2.16
N SER A 253 -7.01 -11.34 -0.96
CA SER A 253 -8.32 -11.63 -0.37
C SER A 253 -9.50 -11.26 -1.26
N PRO A 254 -9.58 -10.06 -1.89
CA PRO A 254 -10.69 -9.73 -2.78
C PRO A 254 -10.81 -10.64 -4.00
N LEU A 255 -9.67 -11.12 -4.54
CA LEU A 255 -9.68 -12.03 -5.69
C LEU A 255 -10.14 -13.42 -5.31
N ILE A 256 -9.70 -13.92 -4.15
CA ILE A 256 -10.16 -15.23 -3.63
C ILE A 256 -11.65 -15.15 -3.29
N ILE A 257 -12.12 -14.04 -2.69
CA ILE A 257 -13.55 -13.82 -2.43
C ILE A 257 -14.36 -13.87 -3.73
N TYR A 258 -13.87 -13.22 -4.78
CA TYR A 258 -14.56 -13.27 -6.08
C TYR A 258 -14.56 -14.68 -6.68
N ALA A 259 -13.47 -15.41 -6.59
CA ALA A 259 -13.36 -16.77 -7.10
C ALA A 259 -14.40 -17.73 -6.49
N TYR A 260 -14.64 -17.62 -5.18
CA TYR A 260 -15.57 -18.49 -4.45
C TYR A 260 -17.00 -17.93 -4.33
N ALA A 261 -17.19 -16.62 -4.43
CA ALA A 261 -18.46 -15.98 -4.20
C ALA A 261 -18.89 -15.05 -5.36
N SER A 262 -19.02 -13.74 -5.11
CA SER A 262 -19.57 -12.77 -6.07
C SER A 262 -18.88 -11.42 -5.97
N LEU A 263 -19.04 -10.58 -7.01
CA LEU A 263 -18.60 -9.17 -6.99
C LEU A 263 -19.29 -8.38 -5.87
N THR A 264 -20.55 -8.67 -5.61
CA THR A 264 -21.30 -8.07 -4.48
C THR A 264 -20.60 -8.32 -3.16
N LEU A 265 -20.17 -9.55 -2.88
CA LEU A 265 -19.48 -9.88 -1.64
C LEU A 265 -18.08 -9.22 -1.55
N VAL A 266 -17.37 -9.08 -2.68
CA VAL A 266 -16.12 -8.30 -2.76
C VAL A 266 -16.36 -6.84 -2.35
N ALA A 267 -17.45 -6.24 -2.83
CA ALA A 267 -17.79 -4.85 -2.49
C ALA A 267 -18.19 -4.72 -1.01
N ILE A 268 -18.99 -5.64 -0.48
CA ILE A 268 -19.37 -5.65 0.96
C ILE A 268 -18.12 -5.76 1.83
N TYR A 269 -17.27 -6.75 1.56
CA TYR A 269 -15.98 -6.89 2.25
C TYR A 269 -15.14 -5.61 2.14
N GLY A 270 -15.08 -5.01 0.96
CA GLY A 270 -14.38 -3.75 0.73
C GLY A 270 -14.95 -2.56 1.54
N ASN A 271 -16.26 -2.55 1.88
CA ASN A 271 -16.84 -1.53 2.76
C ASN A 271 -16.26 -1.62 4.17
N TYR A 272 -16.20 -2.83 4.72
CA TYR A 272 -15.57 -3.07 6.03
C TYR A 272 -14.07 -2.78 6.01
N MET A 273 -13.38 -3.17 4.93
CA MET A 273 -11.94 -2.91 4.79
C MET A 273 -11.61 -1.41 4.64
N LEU A 274 -12.53 -0.59 4.12
CA LEU A 274 -12.37 0.87 4.10
C LEU A 274 -12.38 1.44 5.53
N ILE A 275 -13.30 0.99 6.38
CA ILE A 275 -13.37 1.37 7.79
C ILE A 275 -12.11 0.90 8.52
N ILE A 276 -11.80 -0.38 8.42
CA ILE A 276 -10.64 -1.01 9.06
C ILE A 276 -9.33 -0.36 8.61
N GLY A 277 -9.18 -0.13 7.30
CA GLY A 277 -7.99 0.51 6.72
C GLY A 277 -7.78 1.93 7.25
N GLY A 278 -8.85 2.72 7.36
CA GLY A 278 -8.80 4.06 7.93
C GLY A 278 -8.29 4.06 9.37
N ILE A 279 -8.83 3.18 10.19
CA ILE A 279 -8.50 3.06 11.60
C ILE A 279 -7.08 2.49 11.81
N THR A 280 -6.73 1.42 11.11
CA THR A 280 -5.40 0.81 11.24
C THR A 280 -4.27 1.74 10.77
N LEU A 281 -4.53 2.58 9.76
CA LEU A 281 -3.56 3.59 9.36
C LEU A 281 -3.37 4.65 10.44
N PHE A 282 -4.46 5.11 11.07
CA PHE A 282 -4.38 6.06 12.19
C PHE A 282 -3.56 5.48 13.34
N VAL A 283 -3.87 4.25 13.78
CA VAL A 283 -3.15 3.55 14.84
C VAL A 283 -1.66 3.42 14.51
N ASN A 284 -1.35 2.94 13.30
CA ASN A 284 0.05 2.79 12.88
C ASN A 284 0.79 4.13 12.83
N SER A 285 0.13 5.21 12.42
CA SER A 285 0.74 6.56 12.40
C SER A 285 1.11 7.04 13.79
N CYS A 286 0.26 6.79 14.80
CA CYS A 286 0.54 7.13 16.20
C CYS A 286 1.77 6.39 16.74
N PHE A 287 1.86 5.09 16.49
CA PHE A 287 2.93 4.27 17.05
C PHE A 287 4.24 4.31 16.23
N ASN A 288 4.18 4.52 14.93
CA ASN A 288 5.39 4.68 14.10
C ASN A 288 6.20 5.93 14.47
N GLY A 289 5.56 6.96 15.03
CA GLY A 289 6.25 8.13 15.59
C GLY A 289 7.22 7.79 16.71
N MET A 290 7.02 6.65 17.40
CA MET A 290 7.88 6.20 18.51
C MET A 290 9.13 5.43 18.04
N SER A 291 9.24 5.06 16.77
CA SER A 291 10.34 4.23 16.25
C SER A 291 11.72 4.84 16.45
N ALA A 292 11.86 6.17 16.32
CA ALA A 292 13.11 6.86 16.60
C ALA A 292 13.51 6.79 18.09
N GLY A 293 12.52 6.91 19.00
CA GLY A 293 12.75 6.75 20.45
C GLY A 293 13.19 5.34 20.81
N ILE A 294 12.57 4.32 20.19
CA ILE A 294 12.97 2.91 20.38
C ILE A 294 14.39 2.69 19.83
N GLY A 295 14.74 3.25 18.67
CA GLY A 295 16.09 3.18 18.12
C GLY A 295 17.15 3.77 19.06
N ASN A 296 16.88 4.93 19.66
CA ASN A 296 17.76 5.55 20.65
C ASN A 296 17.88 4.69 21.91
N LEU A 297 16.78 4.14 22.41
CA LEU A 297 16.78 3.24 23.57
C LEU A 297 17.60 1.96 23.32
N VAL A 298 17.52 1.40 22.13
CA VAL A 298 18.34 0.25 21.72
C VAL A 298 19.82 0.65 21.64
N ALA A 299 20.14 1.85 21.14
CA ALA A 299 21.51 2.38 21.07
C ALA A 299 22.12 2.66 22.45
N GLU A 300 21.31 2.98 23.49
CA GLU A 300 21.78 3.09 24.89
C GLU A 300 22.31 1.74 25.44
N GLY A 301 21.87 0.60 24.88
CA GLY A 301 22.35 -0.73 25.27
C GLY A 301 21.86 -1.26 26.62
N ASN A 302 20.99 -0.53 27.35
CA ASN A 302 20.47 -0.93 28.64
C ASN A 302 19.35 -1.96 28.50
N LYS A 303 19.69 -3.25 28.64
CA LYS A 303 18.77 -4.38 28.46
C LYS A 303 17.54 -4.35 29.34
N ALA A 304 17.71 -3.97 30.61
CA ALA A 304 16.61 -3.92 31.57
C ALA A 304 15.59 -2.86 31.15
N LYS A 305 16.07 -1.68 30.73
CA LYS A 305 15.24 -0.57 30.27
C LYS A 305 14.54 -0.91 28.94
N ILE A 306 15.24 -1.56 27.99
CA ILE A 306 14.65 -2.02 26.73
C ILE A 306 13.54 -3.05 27.00
N LYS A 307 13.77 -4.02 27.90
CA LYS A 307 12.78 -5.05 28.26
C LYS A 307 11.56 -4.43 28.95
N SER A 308 11.76 -3.50 29.89
CA SER A 308 10.64 -2.79 30.56
C SER A 308 9.79 -2.04 29.52
N PHE A 309 10.45 -1.22 28.70
CA PHE A 309 9.76 -0.43 27.69
C PHE A 309 9.04 -1.31 26.62
N TYR A 310 9.62 -2.46 26.26
CA TYR A 310 8.95 -3.42 25.38
C TYR A 310 7.62 -3.89 25.97
N TRP A 311 7.60 -4.31 27.26
CA TRP A 311 6.38 -4.79 27.90
C TRP A 311 5.36 -3.67 28.15
N GLU A 312 5.83 -2.46 28.45
CA GLU A 312 4.97 -1.28 28.51
C GLU A 312 4.27 -1.00 27.17
N MET A 313 5.04 -1.05 26.08
CA MET A 313 4.50 -0.90 24.72
C MET A 313 3.52 -2.02 24.37
N VAL A 314 3.79 -3.26 24.75
CA VAL A 314 2.86 -4.39 24.58
C VAL A 314 1.56 -4.08 25.34
N ALA A 315 1.64 -3.74 26.63
CA ALA A 315 0.47 -3.44 27.45
C ALA A 315 -0.37 -2.31 26.86
N VAL A 316 0.24 -1.20 26.47
CA VAL A 316 -0.45 -0.03 25.87
C VAL A 316 -1.12 -0.41 24.55
N ARG A 317 -0.43 -1.12 23.67
CA ARG A 317 -1.01 -1.52 22.37
C ARG A 317 -2.15 -2.52 22.51
N TYR A 318 -2.03 -3.48 23.42
CA TYR A 318 -3.09 -4.46 23.66
C TYR A 318 -4.32 -3.79 24.29
N TRP A 319 -4.11 -2.91 25.27
CA TRP A 319 -5.20 -2.12 25.85
C TRP A 319 -5.92 -1.26 24.79
N PHE A 320 -5.15 -0.54 23.98
CA PHE A 320 -5.70 0.29 22.91
C PHE A 320 -6.44 -0.55 21.85
N ALA A 321 -5.87 -1.68 21.43
CA ALA A 321 -6.49 -2.60 20.48
C ALA A 321 -7.79 -3.21 21.02
N SER A 322 -7.85 -3.52 22.32
CA SER A 322 -9.05 -4.05 22.96
C SER A 322 -10.19 -3.02 22.96
N ILE A 323 -9.91 -1.77 23.35
CA ILE A 323 -10.89 -0.68 23.32
C ILE A 323 -11.37 -0.45 21.89
N LEU A 324 -10.44 -0.42 20.93
CA LEU A 324 -10.75 -0.21 19.53
C LEU A 324 -11.65 -1.33 18.98
N CYS A 325 -11.31 -2.60 19.21
CA CYS A 325 -12.11 -3.73 18.76
C CYS A 325 -13.49 -3.75 19.41
N PHE A 326 -13.60 -3.40 20.71
CA PHE A 326 -14.89 -3.26 21.37
C PHE A 326 -15.74 -2.14 20.76
N SER A 327 -15.14 -0.98 20.52
CA SER A 327 -15.82 0.14 19.86
C SER A 327 -16.28 -0.21 18.45
N LEU A 328 -15.43 -0.89 17.68
CA LEU A 328 -15.79 -1.39 16.35
C LEU A 328 -16.93 -2.41 16.42
N PHE A 329 -16.88 -3.35 17.38
CA PHE A 329 -17.93 -4.34 17.57
C PHE A 329 -19.30 -3.69 17.81
N MET A 330 -19.34 -2.64 18.61
CA MET A 330 -20.59 -1.95 18.94
C MET A 330 -21.09 -1.03 17.83
N LEU A 331 -20.20 -0.37 17.09
CA LEU A 331 -20.57 0.74 16.21
C LEU A 331 -20.60 0.39 14.72
N THR A 332 -19.79 -0.59 14.26
CA THR A 332 -19.57 -0.78 12.82
C THR A 332 -20.82 -1.22 12.08
N ASN A 333 -21.59 -2.17 12.60
CA ASN A 333 -22.78 -2.65 11.91
C ASN A 333 -23.87 -1.57 11.84
N SER A 334 -24.06 -0.80 12.92
CA SER A 334 -24.97 0.36 12.93
C SER A 334 -24.53 1.44 11.94
N PHE A 335 -23.21 1.69 11.86
CA PHE A 335 -22.67 2.64 10.89
C PHE A 335 -22.86 2.14 9.44
N VAL A 336 -22.58 0.88 9.16
CA VAL A 336 -22.77 0.29 7.83
C VAL A 336 -24.22 0.32 7.40
N SER A 337 -25.16 0.00 8.32
CA SER A 337 -26.58 0.10 8.07
C SER A 337 -27.00 1.51 7.63
N LEU A 338 -26.55 2.52 8.37
CA LEU A 338 -26.84 3.94 8.10
C LEU A 338 -26.15 4.44 6.82
N TRP A 339 -24.93 3.99 6.57
CA TRP A 339 -24.10 4.47 5.48
C TRP A 339 -24.52 3.89 4.14
N VAL A 340 -24.59 2.56 4.03
CA VAL A 340 -24.84 1.85 2.76
C VAL A 340 -26.10 1.00 2.74
N GLY A 341 -26.71 0.74 3.91
CA GLY A 341 -27.95 -0.02 4.06
C GLY A 341 -27.78 -1.38 4.75
N GLU A 342 -28.84 -1.83 5.42
CA GLU A 342 -28.84 -3.07 6.23
C GLU A 342 -28.51 -4.34 5.42
N LYS A 343 -28.92 -4.40 4.16
CA LYS A 343 -28.67 -5.54 3.26
C LYS A 343 -27.18 -5.80 2.99
N TYR A 344 -26.30 -4.87 3.36
CA TYR A 344 -24.86 -4.96 3.17
C TYR A 344 -24.08 -5.23 4.46
N ILE A 345 -24.80 -5.57 5.55
CA ILE A 345 -24.17 -6.02 6.79
C ILE A 345 -23.62 -7.44 6.62
N LEU A 346 -22.37 -7.64 7.03
CA LEU A 346 -21.75 -8.96 7.05
C LEU A 346 -22.36 -9.83 8.17
N PRO A 347 -22.42 -11.17 7.97
CA PRO A 347 -22.76 -12.09 9.05
C PRO A 347 -21.88 -11.87 10.28
N GLN A 348 -22.48 -12.04 11.47
CA GLN A 348 -21.80 -11.79 12.75
C GLN A 348 -20.49 -12.59 12.89
N SER A 349 -20.47 -13.85 12.43
CA SER A 349 -19.27 -14.69 12.43
C SER A 349 -18.13 -14.09 11.60
N THR A 350 -18.43 -13.61 10.41
CA THR A 350 -17.46 -12.94 9.54
C THR A 350 -16.93 -11.66 10.16
N PHE A 351 -17.83 -10.89 10.77
CA PHE A 351 -17.45 -9.63 11.43
C PHE A 351 -16.52 -9.87 12.63
N ILE A 352 -16.78 -10.89 13.45
CA ILE A 352 -15.90 -11.27 14.55
C ILE A 352 -14.51 -11.65 14.04
N LEU A 353 -14.41 -12.41 12.94
CA LEU A 353 -13.12 -12.72 12.32
C LEU A 353 -12.38 -11.45 11.87
N LEU A 354 -13.07 -10.48 11.29
CA LEU A 354 -12.46 -9.18 10.95
C LEU A 354 -11.97 -8.43 12.18
N LEU A 355 -12.66 -8.49 13.32
CA LEU A 355 -12.18 -7.88 14.56
C LEU A 355 -10.93 -8.57 15.10
N ILE A 356 -10.85 -9.90 15.01
CA ILE A 356 -9.63 -10.65 15.35
C ILE A 356 -8.47 -10.21 14.45
N TYR A 357 -8.72 -10.07 13.14
CA TYR A 357 -7.73 -9.53 12.20
C TYR A 357 -7.24 -8.13 12.63
N VAL A 358 -8.17 -7.20 12.96
CA VAL A 358 -7.83 -5.85 13.41
C VAL A 358 -6.98 -5.90 14.68
N PHE A 359 -7.37 -6.72 15.67
CA PHE A 359 -6.63 -6.88 16.92
C PHE A 359 -5.18 -7.30 16.65
N ILE A 360 -4.96 -8.34 15.80
CA ILE A 360 -3.63 -8.82 15.46
C ILE A 360 -2.82 -7.71 14.78
N VAL A 361 -3.40 -6.99 13.82
CA VAL A 361 -2.70 -5.92 13.10
C VAL A 361 -2.34 -4.75 14.02
N CYS A 362 -3.20 -4.40 14.97
CA CYS A 362 -2.94 -3.32 15.92
C CYS A 362 -1.92 -3.68 17.01
N THR A 363 -1.71 -4.95 17.32
CA THR A 363 -0.82 -5.41 18.40
C THR A 363 0.61 -5.74 17.96
N ARG A 364 1.02 -5.39 16.74
CA ARG A 364 2.35 -5.66 16.12
C ARG A 364 3.49 -4.84 16.74
N VAL A 365 3.83 -5.06 18.02
CA VAL A 365 4.93 -4.38 18.72
C VAL A 365 6.29 -4.85 18.23
N HIS A 366 6.43 -6.16 17.98
CA HIS A 366 7.69 -6.81 17.62
C HIS A 366 8.37 -6.18 16.41
N ASP A 367 7.59 -5.76 15.41
CA ASP A 367 8.10 -5.15 14.16
C ASP A 367 8.93 -3.89 14.42
N LEU A 368 8.54 -3.06 15.41
CA LEU A 368 9.27 -1.84 15.76
C LEU A 368 10.61 -2.15 16.40
N PHE A 369 10.67 -3.16 17.28
CA PHE A 369 11.91 -3.56 17.93
C PHE A 369 12.85 -4.32 16.97
N ILE A 370 12.32 -5.22 16.12
CA ILE A 370 13.08 -5.89 15.07
C ILE A 370 13.74 -4.84 14.15
N ALA A 371 12.99 -3.82 13.75
CA ALA A 371 13.53 -2.72 12.94
C ALA A 371 14.57 -1.89 13.69
N ALA A 372 14.36 -1.59 14.99
CA ALA A 372 15.29 -0.83 15.81
C ALA A 372 16.61 -1.56 16.05
N PHE A 373 16.57 -2.89 16.19
CA PHE A 373 17.78 -3.74 16.27
C PHE A 373 18.43 -4.01 14.92
N GLY A 374 17.82 -3.60 13.80
CA GLY A 374 18.32 -3.86 12.45
C GLY A 374 18.31 -5.35 12.04
N MET A 375 17.43 -6.14 12.64
CA MET A 375 17.35 -7.58 12.44
C MET A 375 16.47 -7.89 11.21
N TYR A 376 17.08 -8.06 10.03
CA TYR A 376 16.38 -8.36 8.78
C TYR A 376 16.77 -9.73 8.20
N GLN A 377 17.25 -10.65 9.04
CA GLN A 377 17.77 -11.95 8.59
C GLN A 377 16.66 -12.96 8.29
N ASP A 378 15.44 -12.73 8.77
CA ASP A 378 14.29 -13.63 8.61
C ASP A 378 13.52 -13.43 7.29
N ILE A 379 14.26 -13.24 6.17
CA ILE A 379 13.70 -12.98 4.82
C ILE A 379 12.66 -14.04 4.40
N TRP A 380 12.80 -15.27 4.91
CA TRP A 380 11.87 -16.37 4.62
C TRP A 380 10.51 -16.22 5.30
N ALA A 381 10.44 -15.57 6.47
CA ALA A 381 9.21 -15.47 7.25
C ALA A 381 8.08 -14.71 6.51
N PRO A 382 8.33 -13.54 5.89
CA PRO A 382 7.34 -12.90 5.02
C PRO A 382 6.90 -13.76 3.83
N ALA A 383 7.80 -14.51 3.22
CA ALA A 383 7.45 -15.39 2.10
C ALA A 383 6.56 -16.56 2.56
N LEU A 384 6.87 -17.14 3.72
CA LEU A 384 6.05 -18.19 4.33
C LEU A 384 4.67 -17.64 4.74
N GLU A 385 4.62 -16.44 5.33
CA GLU A 385 3.36 -15.76 5.66
C GLU A 385 2.46 -15.61 4.43
N ALA A 386 3.03 -15.16 3.30
CA ALA A 386 2.30 -15.05 2.04
C ALA A 386 1.83 -16.41 1.52
N GLY A 387 2.67 -17.45 1.59
CA GLY A 387 2.33 -18.80 1.17
C GLY A 387 1.20 -19.41 2.01
N ILE A 388 1.30 -19.30 3.34
CA ILE A 388 0.25 -19.77 4.26
C ILE A 388 -1.05 -18.99 4.03
N ASN A 389 -0.96 -17.67 3.87
CA ASN A 389 -2.13 -16.82 3.60
C ASN A 389 -2.89 -17.30 2.36
N ILE A 390 -2.22 -17.41 1.22
CA ILE A 390 -2.85 -17.86 -0.03
C ILE A 390 -3.36 -19.30 0.11
N GLY A 391 -2.52 -20.23 0.55
CA GLY A 391 -2.86 -21.65 0.63
C GLY A 391 -4.04 -21.90 1.57
N CYS A 392 -3.99 -21.34 2.79
CA CYS A 392 -5.08 -21.51 3.76
C CYS A 392 -6.34 -20.76 3.34
N SER A 393 -6.23 -19.55 2.76
CA SER A 393 -7.40 -18.83 2.28
C SER A 393 -8.11 -19.55 1.13
N ILE A 394 -7.38 -20.21 0.23
CA ILE A 394 -7.95 -21.02 -0.83
C ILE A 394 -8.58 -22.28 -0.23
N LEU A 395 -7.86 -23.02 0.61
CA LEU A 395 -8.33 -24.27 1.17
C LEU A 395 -9.56 -24.08 2.08
N LEU A 396 -9.46 -23.17 3.06
CA LEU A 396 -10.54 -22.91 4.00
C LEU A 396 -11.70 -22.14 3.32
N GLY A 397 -11.40 -21.30 2.32
CA GLY A 397 -12.40 -20.62 1.51
C GLY A 397 -13.29 -21.56 0.73
N TYR A 398 -12.77 -22.70 0.28
CA TYR A 398 -13.55 -23.74 -0.37
C TYR A 398 -14.62 -24.35 0.57
N TYR A 399 -14.28 -24.60 1.85
CA TYR A 399 -15.19 -25.21 2.82
C TYR A 399 -16.10 -24.22 3.53
N TRP A 400 -15.61 -23.01 3.86
CA TRP A 400 -16.31 -22.06 4.73
C TRP A 400 -16.53 -20.68 4.08
N GLY A 401 -16.34 -20.58 2.76
CA GLY A 401 -16.56 -19.31 2.04
C GLY A 401 -15.75 -18.16 2.61
N LEU A 402 -16.39 -17.00 2.80
CA LEU A 402 -15.75 -15.77 3.30
C LEU A 402 -15.09 -15.97 4.67
N ASN A 403 -15.73 -16.71 5.57
CA ASN A 403 -15.16 -17.00 6.89
C ASN A 403 -13.86 -17.79 6.79
N GLY A 404 -13.79 -18.75 5.86
CA GLY A 404 -12.59 -19.53 5.61
C GLY A 404 -11.46 -18.69 5.01
N ILE A 405 -11.78 -17.78 4.10
CA ILE A 405 -10.79 -16.88 3.49
C ILE A 405 -10.16 -15.97 4.55
N ILE A 406 -10.97 -15.33 5.40
CA ILE A 406 -10.49 -14.48 6.49
C ILE A 406 -9.76 -15.33 7.54
N GLY A 407 -10.25 -16.54 7.83
CA GLY A 407 -9.58 -17.50 8.72
C GLY A 407 -8.18 -17.89 8.26
N GLY A 408 -7.98 -18.07 6.95
CA GLY A 408 -6.66 -18.29 6.35
C GLY A 408 -5.69 -17.11 6.53
N VAL A 409 -6.19 -15.88 6.36
CA VAL A 409 -5.43 -14.66 6.67
C VAL A 409 -5.04 -14.63 8.15
N ILE A 410 -5.99 -14.85 9.05
CA ILE A 410 -5.75 -14.84 10.51
C ILE A 410 -4.73 -15.89 10.89
N LEU A 411 -4.84 -17.09 10.34
CA LEU A 411 -3.90 -18.19 10.63
C LEU A 411 -2.47 -17.83 10.24
N SER A 412 -2.27 -17.25 9.05
CA SER A 412 -0.94 -16.80 8.60
C SER A 412 -0.35 -15.73 9.54
N LEU A 413 -1.17 -14.77 9.96
CA LEU A 413 -0.77 -13.70 10.87
C LEU A 413 -0.45 -14.25 12.28
N LEU A 414 -1.26 -15.17 12.80
CA LEU A 414 -1.01 -15.79 14.11
C LEU A 414 0.32 -16.54 14.11
N LEU A 415 0.57 -17.40 13.12
CA LEU A 415 1.80 -18.18 13.05
C LEU A 415 3.06 -17.29 12.95
N ILE A 416 3.00 -16.23 12.15
CA ILE A 416 4.19 -15.39 11.95
C ILE A 416 4.27 -14.28 12.98
N ILE A 417 3.20 -13.54 13.25
CA ILE A 417 3.27 -12.37 14.13
C ILE A 417 3.29 -12.76 15.61
N PHE A 418 2.46 -13.73 16.03
CA PHE A 418 2.38 -14.12 17.44
C PHE A 418 3.36 -15.23 17.84
N CYS A 419 3.70 -16.16 16.93
CA CYS A 419 4.62 -17.24 17.25
C CYS A 419 6.05 -16.92 16.81
N TRP A 420 6.27 -16.65 15.51
CA TRP A 420 7.62 -16.53 14.98
C TRP A 420 8.32 -15.24 15.39
N LYS A 421 7.70 -14.08 15.22
CA LYS A 421 8.38 -12.79 15.46
C LYS A 421 8.82 -12.56 16.91
N PRO A 422 8.01 -12.90 17.94
CA PRO A 422 8.49 -12.84 19.34
C PRO A 422 9.66 -13.79 19.57
N TYR A 423 9.55 -15.06 19.10
CA TYR A 423 10.64 -16.03 19.22
C TYR A 423 11.92 -15.52 18.54
N PHE A 424 11.82 -15.01 17.32
CA PHE A 424 12.95 -14.45 16.59
C PHE A 424 13.58 -13.26 17.30
N LEU A 425 12.75 -12.31 17.80
CA LEU A 425 13.23 -11.14 18.55
C LEU A 425 14.00 -11.57 19.81
N PHE A 426 13.39 -12.40 20.67
CA PHE A 426 14.01 -12.76 21.94
C PHE A 426 15.24 -13.64 21.76
N ARG A 427 15.20 -14.58 20.84
CA ARG A 427 16.34 -15.43 20.51
C ARG A 427 17.51 -14.59 19.96
N SER A 428 17.27 -13.74 19.00
CA SER A 428 18.32 -12.92 18.37
C SER A 428 18.92 -11.91 19.33
N VAL A 429 18.15 -11.27 20.18
CA VAL A 429 18.65 -10.34 21.22
C VAL A 429 19.50 -11.09 22.25
N SER A 430 19.16 -12.34 22.58
CA SER A 430 19.97 -13.17 23.48
C SER A 430 21.29 -13.63 22.82
N TYR A 431 21.28 -13.94 21.52
CA TYR A 431 22.46 -14.45 20.77
C TYR A 431 23.42 -13.33 20.32
N THR A 432 22.94 -12.14 19.94
CA THR A 432 23.80 -11.04 19.48
C THR A 432 24.78 -10.55 20.55
N HIS A 433 24.57 -10.91 21.81
CA HIS A 433 25.49 -10.60 22.89
C HIS A 433 26.58 -11.65 23.16
N LEU A 434 26.52 -12.80 22.48
CA LEU A 434 27.58 -13.82 22.54
C LEU A 434 28.57 -13.71 21.37
N THR A 435 28.28 -12.92 20.34
CA THR A 435 29.04 -12.87 19.08
C THR A 435 29.33 -11.45 18.56
N LEU A 436 29.28 -10.41 19.37
CA LEU A 436 29.88 -9.14 18.96
C LEU A 436 31.41 -9.27 19.08
N PRO A 437 32.17 -9.36 17.97
CA PRO A 437 33.56 -9.11 18.00
C PRO A 437 33.74 -7.64 18.40
N THR A 438 34.48 -7.40 19.45
CA THR A 438 35.13 -6.14 19.75
C THR A 438 36.03 -5.76 18.56
N THR A 439 35.47 -5.11 17.54
CA THR A 439 36.26 -4.38 16.55
C THR A 439 35.71 -2.97 16.42
N SER A 440 35.88 -2.23 17.52
CA SER A 440 36.23 -0.83 17.39
C SER A 440 37.67 -0.81 16.90
N ARG A 441 37.92 -0.42 15.66
CA ARG A 441 39.13 0.25 15.19
C ARG A 441 39.03 0.53 13.70
N VAL A 442 39.07 1.73 13.49
CA VAL A 442 39.64 2.76 12.63
C VAL A 442 38.67 3.25 11.59
#